data_c0c531e169fecbd745e9bfa7f29ea8d4
#
_entry.id   c0c531e169fecbd745e9bfa7f29ea8d4
#
_cell.length_a   1.000
_cell.length_b   1.000
_cell.length_c   1.000
_cell.angle_alpha   90.00
_cell.angle_beta   90.00
_cell.angle_gamma   90.00
#
_symmetry.space_group_name_H-M   'P 1'
#
loop_
_entity.id
_entity.type
_entity.pdbx_description
1 polymer ?
#
loop_
_entity_poly.entity_id
_entity_poly.type
_entity_poly.pdbx_seq_one_letter_code
_entity_poly.pdbx_strand_id
1 'polypeptide(L)'
;MKKAYISFSILALFFASCSFFKSADELYNEANAKRDLGNAKESIILLRKLISKYPVHEKNADAQYLIAEIYYRDLRDFSKAINEYESLKNSFPNSAKVPFALFMQGFIYANMLSDFKLAKIYYSEFLNKHSDHELAESVSFELKYLGLDINEIPTLKHLTKTK
;
A
#
# COMPACT_ATOMS: atom_id res chain seq x y z
N MET A 1 -47.64 25.72 -30.54
CA MET A 1 -46.63 24.66 -30.73
C MET A 1 -45.21 25.04 -30.33
N LYS A 2 -45.00 26.02 -29.42
CA LYS A 2 -43.64 26.47 -28.96
C LYS A 2 -43.26 26.04 -27.54
N LYS A 3 -44.16 25.38 -26.78
CA LYS A 3 -43.90 24.99 -25.38
C LYS A 3 -43.31 23.57 -25.16
N ALA A 4 -43.30 22.72 -26.19
CA ALA A 4 -42.83 21.34 -26.08
C ALA A 4 -41.30 21.15 -26.19
N TYR A 5 -40.59 22.10 -26.85
CA TYR A 5 -39.16 21.98 -27.10
C TYR A 5 -38.29 22.34 -25.90
N ILE A 6 -38.79 23.16 -24.96
CA ILE A 6 -38.00 23.59 -23.77
C ILE A 6 -37.88 22.45 -22.76
N SER A 7 -38.91 21.59 -22.64
CA SER A 7 -38.90 20.46 -21.70
C SER A 7 -37.92 19.35 -22.07
N PHE A 8 -37.68 19.15 -23.38
CA PHE A 8 -36.76 18.09 -23.85
C PHE A 8 -35.28 18.49 -23.72
N SER A 9 -34.97 19.77 -23.86
CA SER A 9 -33.60 20.28 -23.71
C SER A 9 -33.12 20.27 -22.26
N ILE A 10 -34.00 20.42 -21.27
CA ILE A 10 -33.63 20.37 -19.85
C ILE A 10 -33.38 18.92 -19.41
N LEU A 11 -34.10 17.94 -19.93
CA LEU A 11 -33.91 16.53 -19.60
C LEU A 11 -32.58 15.99 -20.16
N ALA A 12 -32.12 16.46 -21.32
CA ALA A 12 -30.83 16.05 -21.89
C ALA A 12 -29.63 16.57 -21.09
N LEU A 13 -29.75 17.70 -20.38
CA LEU A 13 -28.69 18.25 -19.55
C LEU A 13 -28.46 17.45 -18.24
N PHE A 14 -29.49 16.75 -17.73
CA PHE A 14 -29.35 15.88 -16.56
C PHE A 14 -28.58 14.60 -16.83
N PHE A 15 -28.62 14.06 -18.03
CA PHE A 15 -27.86 12.87 -18.42
C PHE A 15 -26.38 13.14 -18.71
N ALA A 16 -26.03 14.36 -19.12
CA ALA A 16 -24.63 14.74 -19.37
C ALA A 16 -23.83 15.00 -18.07
N SER A 17 -24.48 15.19 -16.93
CA SER A 17 -23.82 15.47 -15.66
C SER A 17 -23.39 14.21 -14.90
N CYS A 18 -23.88 13.03 -15.28
CA CYS A 18 -23.55 11.77 -14.60
C CYS A 18 -22.17 11.20 -14.95
N SER A 19 -21.52 11.64 -16.04
CA SER A 19 -20.21 11.10 -16.47
C SER A 19 -19.01 11.89 -15.94
N PHE A 20 -19.22 12.92 -15.10
CA PHE A 20 -18.13 13.77 -14.63
C PHE A 20 -17.42 13.27 -13.36
N PHE A 21 -17.94 12.21 -12.74
CA PHE A 21 -17.38 11.70 -11.49
C PHE A 21 -16.86 10.26 -11.69
N LYS A 22 -15.53 10.12 -11.76
CA LYS A 22 -14.91 8.81 -11.79
C LYS A 22 -15.34 7.97 -10.59
N SER A 23 -15.66 6.70 -10.85
CA SER A 23 -15.93 5.68 -9.83
C SER A 23 -14.67 5.35 -9.02
N ALA A 24 -14.81 4.59 -7.95
CA ALA A 24 -13.67 4.11 -7.17
C ALA A 24 -12.74 3.23 -8.01
N ASP A 25 -13.31 2.33 -8.82
CA ASP A 25 -12.53 1.47 -9.71
C ASP A 25 -11.77 2.25 -10.78
N GLU A 26 -12.41 3.25 -11.40
CA GLU A 26 -11.74 4.11 -12.38
C GLU A 26 -10.59 4.90 -11.73
N LEU A 27 -10.77 5.43 -10.51
CA LEU A 27 -9.70 6.12 -9.78
C LEU A 27 -8.54 5.19 -9.46
N TYR A 28 -8.83 3.95 -9.01
CA TYR A 28 -7.81 2.96 -8.70
C TYR A 28 -7.02 2.54 -9.93
N ASN A 29 -7.72 2.23 -11.03
CA ASN A 29 -7.09 1.82 -12.28
C ASN A 29 -6.24 2.94 -12.90
N GLU A 30 -6.75 4.18 -12.88
CA GLU A 30 -5.98 5.33 -13.34
C GLU A 30 -4.75 5.58 -12.47
N ALA A 31 -4.85 5.41 -11.15
CA ALA A 31 -3.71 5.53 -10.25
C ALA A 31 -2.60 4.51 -10.58
N ASN A 32 -2.96 3.26 -10.85
CA ASN A 32 -2.00 2.25 -11.30
C ASN A 32 -1.36 2.65 -12.63
N ALA A 33 -2.15 3.05 -13.62
CA ALA A 33 -1.64 3.52 -14.91
C ALA A 33 -0.67 4.71 -14.75
N LYS A 34 -0.97 5.65 -13.84
CA LYS A 34 -0.07 6.77 -13.53
C LYS A 34 1.24 6.29 -12.91
N ARG A 35 1.18 5.32 -12.00
CA ARG A 35 2.38 4.70 -11.40
C ARG A 35 3.24 4.03 -12.46
N ASP A 36 2.64 3.24 -13.34
CA ASP A 36 3.34 2.51 -14.42
C ASP A 36 4.06 3.47 -15.40
N LEU A 37 3.53 4.68 -15.56
CA LEU A 37 4.15 5.77 -16.32
C LEU A 37 5.21 6.55 -15.52
N GLY A 38 5.54 6.14 -14.29
CA GLY A 38 6.49 6.85 -13.42
C GLY A 38 5.92 8.08 -12.71
N ASN A 39 4.62 8.36 -12.85
CA ASN A 39 3.95 9.53 -12.26
C ASN A 39 3.46 9.23 -10.82
N ALA A 40 4.39 8.83 -9.96
CA ALA A 40 4.12 8.38 -8.58
C ALA A 40 3.26 9.37 -7.77
N LYS A 41 3.53 10.67 -7.86
CA LYS A 41 2.78 11.69 -7.11
C LYS A 41 1.32 11.81 -7.57
N GLU A 42 1.07 11.74 -8.89
CA GLU A 42 -0.30 11.76 -9.43
C GLU A 42 -1.07 10.51 -9.02
N SER A 43 -0.41 9.35 -9.03
CA SER A 43 -0.98 8.10 -8.52
C SER A 43 -1.46 8.24 -7.07
N ILE A 44 -0.63 8.76 -6.18
CA ILE A 44 -1.00 9.00 -4.78
C ILE A 44 -2.21 9.94 -4.66
N ILE A 45 -2.27 11.01 -5.46
CA ILE A 45 -3.42 11.94 -5.45
C ILE A 45 -4.72 11.23 -5.81
N LEU A 46 -4.70 10.36 -6.83
CA LEU A 46 -5.87 9.59 -7.26
C LEU A 46 -6.31 8.58 -6.19
N LEU A 47 -5.35 7.87 -5.55
CA LEU A 47 -5.64 6.92 -4.47
C LEU A 47 -6.24 7.62 -3.24
N ARG A 48 -5.69 8.76 -2.83
CA ARG A 48 -6.26 9.56 -1.73
C ARG A 48 -7.65 10.08 -2.08
N LYS A 49 -7.88 10.49 -3.34
CA LYS A 49 -9.21 10.89 -3.82
C LYS A 49 -10.20 9.72 -3.75
N LEU A 50 -9.78 8.50 -4.08
CA LEU A 50 -10.60 7.29 -3.94
C LEU A 50 -11.01 7.11 -2.48
N ILE A 51 -10.05 7.04 -1.56
CA ILE A 51 -10.30 6.81 -0.13
C ILE A 51 -11.22 7.88 0.45
N SER A 52 -10.99 9.15 0.13
CA SER A 52 -11.79 10.25 0.66
C SER A 52 -13.20 10.31 0.10
N LYS A 53 -13.38 10.02 -1.20
CA LYS A 53 -14.68 10.11 -1.88
C LYS A 53 -15.54 8.88 -1.66
N TYR A 54 -14.93 7.72 -1.45
CA TYR A 54 -15.60 6.43 -1.29
C TYR A 54 -15.18 5.72 0.01
N PRO A 55 -15.48 6.28 1.20
CA PRO A 55 -14.88 5.86 2.48
C PRO A 55 -15.19 4.43 2.90
N VAL A 56 -16.22 3.81 2.35
CA VAL A 56 -16.61 2.41 2.65
C VAL A 56 -16.34 1.45 1.48
N HIS A 57 -15.55 1.86 0.50
CA HIS A 57 -15.27 1.01 -0.66
C HIS A 57 -14.24 -0.07 -0.35
N GLU A 58 -14.44 -1.27 -0.88
CA GLU A 58 -13.56 -2.44 -0.66
C GLU A 58 -12.10 -2.20 -1.06
N LYS A 59 -11.85 -1.39 -2.09
CA LYS A 59 -10.50 -1.06 -2.55
C LYS A 59 -9.74 -0.06 -1.66
N ASN A 60 -10.34 0.47 -0.60
CA ASN A 60 -9.66 1.48 0.21
C ASN A 60 -8.41 0.95 0.91
N ALA A 61 -8.45 -0.29 1.41
CA ALA A 61 -7.29 -0.91 2.01
C ALA A 61 -6.17 -1.17 0.97
N ASP A 62 -6.54 -1.63 -0.22
CA ASP A 62 -5.58 -1.80 -1.33
C ASP A 62 -4.99 -0.46 -1.78
N ALA A 63 -5.83 0.58 -1.86
CA ALA A 63 -5.38 1.93 -2.21
C ALA A 63 -4.42 2.49 -1.15
N GLN A 64 -4.71 2.31 0.13
CA GLN A 64 -3.83 2.74 1.22
C GLN A 64 -2.50 1.98 1.22
N TYR A 65 -2.55 0.66 0.99
CA TYR A 65 -1.35 -0.17 0.84
C TYR A 65 -0.50 0.30 -0.37
N LEU A 66 -1.14 0.56 -1.50
CA LEU A 66 -0.46 1.03 -2.71
C LEU A 66 0.22 2.39 -2.51
N ILE A 67 -0.39 3.31 -1.74
CA ILE A 67 0.25 4.59 -1.37
C ILE A 67 1.56 4.33 -0.61
N ALA A 68 1.56 3.40 0.36
CA ALA A 68 2.76 3.03 1.11
C ALA A 68 3.83 2.41 0.19
N GLU A 69 3.44 1.51 -0.71
CA GLU A 69 4.33 0.91 -1.72
C GLU A 69 4.98 1.97 -2.62
N ILE A 70 4.21 2.97 -3.07
CA ILE A 70 4.73 4.05 -3.90
C ILE A 70 5.78 4.87 -3.13
N TYR A 71 5.53 5.19 -1.88
CA TYR A 71 6.53 5.89 -1.06
C TYR A 71 7.78 5.04 -0.87
N TYR A 72 7.63 3.73 -0.64
CA TYR A 72 8.76 2.84 -0.43
C TYR A 72 9.60 2.63 -1.71
N ARG A 73 8.95 2.23 -2.81
CA ARG A 73 9.64 1.76 -4.03
C ARG A 73 9.98 2.90 -4.99
N ASP A 74 8.99 3.78 -5.24
CA ASP A 74 9.08 4.73 -6.35
C ASP A 74 9.69 6.05 -5.88
N LEU A 75 9.33 6.51 -4.68
CA LEU A 75 9.81 7.78 -4.10
C LEU A 75 10.96 7.60 -3.11
N ARG A 76 11.20 6.39 -2.61
CA ARG A 76 12.20 6.04 -1.58
C ARG A 76 12.09 6.90 -0.31
N ASP A 77 10.88 7.33 0.01
CA ASP A 77 10.55 8.06 1.24
C ASP A 77 10.11 7.07 2.31
N PHE A 78 11.08 6.46 2.96
CA PHE A 78 10.87 5.36 3.91
C PHE A 78 10.04 5.78 5.12
N SER A 79 10.22 7.01 5.60
CA SER A 79 9.43 7.54 6.72
C SER A 79 7.95 7.67 6.36
N LYS A 80 7.63 8.18 5.15
CA LYS A 80 6.24 8.23 4.70
C LYS A 80 5.68 6.84 4.44
N ALA A 81 6.45 5.93 3.85
CA ALA A 81 6.02 4.55 3.65
C ALA A 81 5.57 3.89 4.97
N ILE A 82 6.39 4.00 6.02
CA ILE A 82 6.06 3.49 7.36
C ILE A 82 4.76 4.09 7.89
N ASN A 83 4.58 5.41 7.77
CA ASN A 83 3.39 6.11 8.23
C ASN A 83 2.12 5.67 7.45
N GLU A 84 2.23 5.43 6.15
CA GLU A 84 1.11 4.96 5.34
C GLU A 84 0.75 3.50 5.65
N TYR A 85 1.73 2.63 5.93
CA TYR A 85 1.47 1.28 6.44
C TYR A 85 0.81 1.31 7.83
N GLU A 86 1.23 2.23 8.71
CA GLU A 86 0.57 2.42 10.00
C GLU A 86 -0.88 2.91 9.84
N SER A 87 -1.11 3.84 8.92
CA SER A 87 -2.46 4.32 8.57
C SER A 87 -3.34 3.19 8.05
N LEU A 88 -2.79 2.24 7.28
CA LEU A 88 -3.52 1.05 6.84
C LEU A 88 -3.96 0.19 8.03
N LYS A 89 -3.07 -0.11 8.96
CA LYS A 89 -3.38 -0.91 10.16
C LYS A 89 -4.49 -0.28 10.99
N ASN A 90 -4.43 1.04 11.16
CA ASN A 90 -5.37 1.78 12.00
C ASN A 90 -6.73 1.94 11.33
N SER A 91 -6.77 2.21 10.03
CA SER A 91 -8.02 2.47 9.30
C SER A 91 -8.70 1.20 8.80
N PHE A 92 -7.94 0.14 8.54
CA PHE A 92 -8.43 -1.11 7.96
C PHE A 92 -7.89 -2.35 8.70
N PRO A 93 -8.09 -2.47 10.04
CA PRO A 93 -7.44 -3.48 10.88
C PRO A 93 -7.74 -4.94 10.47
N ASN A 94 -8.87 -5.17 9.81
CA ASN A 94 -9.29 -6.50 9.33
C ASN A 94 -8.90 -6.79 7.88
N SER A 95 -8.13 -5.91 7.23
CA SER A 95 -7.70 -6.11 5.85
C SER A 95 -6.64 -7.19 5.76
N ALA A 96 -6.72 -8.02 4.72
CA ALA A 96 -5.68 -8.98 4.36
C ALA A 96 -4.32 -8.30 4.03
N LYS A 97 -4.28 -6.96 3.89
CA LYS A 97 -3.04 -6.21 3.70
C LYS A 97 -2.30 -5.89 5.00
N VAL A 98 -2.93 -6.05 6.17
CA VAL A 98 -2.30 -5.75 7.47
C VAL A 98 -1.05 -6.58 7.75
N PRO A 99 -1.03 -7.92 7.53
CA PRO A 99 0.20 -8.70 7.70
C PRO A 99 1.34 -8.21 6.81
N PHE A 100 1.05 -7.90 5.55
CA PHE A 100 2.05 -7.36 4.62
C PHE A 100 2.58 -5.99 5.08
N ALA A 101 1.71 -5.13 5.61
CA ALA A 101 2.12 -3.82 6.15
C ALA A 101 3.06 -3.98 7.36
N LEU A 102 2.76 -4.88 8.29
CA LEU A 102 3.62 -5.19 9.43
C LEU A 102 5.00 -5.70 9.00
N PHE A 103 5.01 -6.65 8.05
CA PHE A 103 6.25 -7.15 7.48
C PHE A 103 7.07 -6.02 6.85
N MET A 104 6.45 -5.20 6.00
CA MET A 104 7.13 -4.10 5.31
C MET A 104 7.66 -3.03 6.28
N GLN A 105 6.95 -2.72 7.36
CA GLN A 105 7.46 -1.83 8.40
C GLN A 105 8.72 -2.40 9.05
N GLY A 106 8.72 -3.67 9.46
CA GLY A 106 9.89 -4.35 9.98
C GLY A 106 11.05 -4.36 9.00
N PHE A 107 10.76 -4.69 7.74
CA PHE A 107 11.76 -4.74 6.66
C PHE A 107 12.41 -3.38 6.40
N ILE A 108 11.62 -2.31 6.35
CA ILE A 108 12.13 -0.95 6.14
C ILE A 108 13.03 -0.53 7.32
N TYR A 109 12.61 -0.79 8.55
CA TYR A 109 13.44 -0.48 9.71
C TYR A 109 14.75 -1.28 9.71
N ALA A 110 14.70 -2.57 9.39
CA ALA A 110 15.90 -3.42 9.36
C ALA A 110 16.87 -3.01 8.26
N ASN A 111 16.37 -2.92 7.02
CA ASN A 111 17.24 -2.91 5.84
C ASN A 111 17.49 -1.51 5.26
N MET A 112 16.57 -0.56 5.50
CA MET A 112 16.69 0.80 4.95
C MET A 112 17.14 1.81 6.00
N LEU A 113 16.75 1.62 7.27
CA LEU A 113 17.02 2.56 8.35
C LEU A 113 18.02 2.01 9.38
N SER A 114 18.34 0.72 9.33
CA SER A 114 19.20 0.02 10.29
C SER A 114 18.75 0.18 11.75
N ASP A 115 17.44 0.39 11.96
CA ASP A 115 16.83 0.43 13.30
C ASP A 115 16.32 -0.97 13.67
N PHE A 116 17.24 -1.80 14.12
CA PHE A 116 16.95 -3.17 14.50
C PHE A 116 16.00 -3.28 15.71
N LYS A 117 15.96 -2.25 16.56
CA LYS A 117 15.03 -2.22 17.69
C LYS A 117 13.58 -2.11 17.22
N LEU A 118 13.30 -1.18 16.31
CA LEU A 118 11.97 -1.03 15.75
C LEU A 118 11.62 -2.21 14.83
N ALA A 119 12.55 -2.67 14.01
CA ALA A 119 12.35 -3.87 13.18
C ALA A 119 11.89 -5.07 14.01
N LYS A 120 12.56 -5.33 15.16
CA LYS A 120 12.19 -6.40 16.09
C LYS A 120 10.75 -6.25 16.60
N ILE A 121 10.31 -5.03 16.90
CA ILE A 121 8.94 -4.78 17.37
C ILE A 121 7.92 -5.20 16.32
N TYR A 122 8.08 -4.75 15.06
CA TYR A 122 7.15 -5.06 13.99
C TYR A 122 7.14 -6.53 13.59
N TYR A 123 8.31 -7.17 13.51
CA TYR A 123 8.40 -8.61 13.24
C TYR A 123 7.78 -9.45 14.36
N SER A 124 8.00 -9.04 15.62
CA SER A 124 7.38 -9.73 16.77
C SER A 124 5.87 -9.54 16.79
N GLU A 125 5.37 -8.34 16.48
CA GLU A 125 3.93 -8.06 16.34
C GLU A 125 3.31 -8.94 15.23
N PHE A 126 4.00 -9.04 14.08
CA PHE A 126 3.56 -9.93 13.00
C PHE A 126 3.40 -11.36 13.47
N LEU A 127 4.45 -11.96 14.06
CA LEU A 127 4.44 -13.35 14.49
C LEU A 127 3.40 -13.64 15.59
N ASN A 128 3.16 -12.65 16.47
CA ASN A 128 2.16 -12.78 17.52
C ASN A 128 0.72 -12.76 16.99
N LYS A 129 0.45 -11.98 15.95
CA LYS A 129 -0.92 -11.78 15.42
C LYS A 129 -1.23 -12.63 14.18
N HIS A 130 -0.21 -13.07 13.46
CA HIS A 130 -0.32 -13.68 12.14
C HIS A 130 0.62 -14.90 11.99
N SER A 131 0.71 -15.75 13.04
CA SER A 131 1.59 -16.92 13.06
C SER A 131 1.33 -17.91 11.93
N ASP A 132 0.09 -17.98 11.44
CA ASP A 132 -0.34 -18.91 10.39
C ASP A 132 -0.30 -18.30 8.98
N HIS A 133 0.18 -17.04 8.86
CA HIS A 133 0.29 -16.37 7.57
C HIS A 133 1.46 -16.91 6.75
N GLU A 134 1.33 -16.94 5.42
CA GLU A 134 2.35 -17.43 4.49
C GLU A 134 3.74 -16.80 4.67
N LEU A 135 3.82 -15.56 5.19
CA LEU A 135 5.08 -14.88 5.47
C LEU A 135 5.68 -15.22 6.85
N ALA A 136 5.01 -16.01 7.71
CA ALA A 136 5.46 -16.22 9.09
C ALA A 136 6.86 -16.84 9.18
N GLU A 137 7.17 -17.82 8.32
CA GLU A 137 8.51 -18.41 8.25
C GLU A 137 9.56 -17.38 7.84
N SER A 138 9.29 -16.59 6.82
CA SER A 138 10.18 -15.52 6.37
C SER A 138 10.43 -14.47 7.46
N VAL A 139 9.36 -14.03 8.14
CA VAL A 139 9.46 -13.08 9.25
C VAL A 139 10.26 -13.66 10.43
N SER A 140 10.06 -14.94 10.73
CA SER A 140 10.84 -15.63 11.76
C SER A 140 12.32 -15.69 11.42
N PHE A 141 12.65 -15.93 10.15
CA PHE A 141 14.01 -15.90 9.65
C PHE A 141 14.63 -14.50 9.78
N GLU A 142 13.93 -13.46 9.30
CA GLU A 142 14.38 -12.06 9.43
C GLU A 142 14.62 -11.66 10.88
N LEU A 143 13.71 -12.04 11.79
CA LEU A 143 13.84 -11.75 13.22
C LEU A 143 15.03 -12.47 13.85
N LYS A 144 15.25 -13.74 13.49
CA LYS A 144 16.33 -14.57 14.02
C LYS A 144 17.71 -14.05 13.67
N TYR A 145 17.87 -13.53 12.45
CA TYR A 145 19.16 -13.09 11.93
C TYR A 145 19.27 -11.56 11.83
N LEU A 146 18.39 -10.87 12.53
CA LEU A 146 18.28 -9.42 12.49
C LEU A 146 19.62 -8.75 12.90
N GLY A 147 20.15 -7.93 11.99
CA GLY A 147 21.39 -7.19 12.19
C GLY A 147 22.68 -7.98 11.93
N LEU A 148 22.59 -9.25 11.53
CA LEU A 148 23.76 -10.03 11.13
C LEU A 148 24.13 -9.81 9.66
N ASP A 149 25.42 -9.87 9.37
CA ASP A 149 25.90 -9.93 7.98
C ASP A 149 25.55 -11.28 7.36
N ILE A 150 25.33 -11.31 6.03
CA ILE A 150 25.00 -12.54 5.29
C ILE A 150 26.05 -13.65 5.51
N ASN A 151 27.32 -13.29 5.71
CA ASN A 151 28.41 -14.22 5.99
C ASN A 151 28.32 -14.84 7.41
N GLU A 152 27.59 -14.23 8.30
CA GLU A 152 27.39 -14.69 9.68
C GLU A 152 26.17 -15.63 9.79
N ILE A 153 25.30 -15.64 8.77
CA ILE A 153 24.11 -16.50 8.72
C ILE A 153 24.51 -17.92 8.31
N PRO A 154 24.42 -18.93 9.20
CA PRO A 154 24.95 -20.28 8.95
C PRO A 154 24.38 -20.92 7.68
N THR A 155 23.08 -20.75 7.43
CA THR A 155 22.35 -21.31 6.30
C THR A 155 22.69 -20.66 4.96
N LEU A 156 23.29 -19.46 4.94
CA LEU A 156 23.61 -18.69 3.75
C LEU A 156 25.11 -18.63 3.43
N LYS A 157 25.98 -19.13 4.33
CA LYS A 157 27.44 -19.12 4.15
C LYS A 157 27.94 -19.79 2.86
N HIS A 158 27.17 -20.72 2.30
CA HIS A 158 27.54 -21.37 1.05
C HIS A 158 27.38 -20.46 -0.17
N LEU A 159 26.52 -19.45 -0.11
CA LEU A 159 26.27 -18.51 -1.22
C LEU A 159 27.43 -17.50 -1.37
N THR A 160 28.21 -17.26 -0.30
CA THR A 160 29.28 -16.25 -0.27
C THR A 160 30.67 -16.84 -0.58
N LYS A 161 30.79 -18.19 -0.62
CA LYS A 161 32.05 -18.89 -0.85
C LYS A 161 32.39 -19.17 -2.32
N THR A 162 31.58 -18.72 -3.26
CA THR A 162 31.85 -18.85 -4.69
C THR A 162 32.65 -17.66 -5.20
N LYS A 163 33.97 -17.70 -4.93
CA LYS A 163 35.00 -17.03 -5.74
C LYS A 163 36.23 -17.89 -5.77
#